data_a1f507cbd6ac3d879556296308bb383a
#
_entry.id   a1f507cbd6ac3d879556296308bb383a
#
_cell.length_a   1.000
_cell.length_b   1.000
_cell.length_c   1.000
_cell.angle_alpha   90.00
_cell.angle_beta   90.00
_cell.angle_gamma   90.00
#
_symmetry.space_group_name_H-M   'P 1'
#
loop_
_entity.id
_entity.type
_entity.pdbx_description
1 polymer ?
#
loop_
_entity_poly.entity_id
_entity_poly.type
_entity_poly.pdbx_seq_one_letter_code
_entity_poly.pdbx_strand_id
1 'polypeptide(L)'
;MIFRDSLRVLPYGRVDNDFFQIEERRSWNAGRYYWSNRRIFGYIGITQSSNKELKDKSGREGFIRNQAARELKTIISNLLTELADRFFGSRSDDRKELLEQVKREKELRKSAQQQARKSTQKSFSEALKNQTPVLDASLEAVKRLKTKLDKTDGSLDLNGFVE
;
A
#
# COMPACT_ATOMS: atom_id res chain seq x y z
N MET A 1 -22.09 12.50 5.79
CA MET A 1 -22.88 13.76 5.56
C MET A 1 -24.30 13.54 6.01
N ILE A 2 -25.03 14.59 6.40
CA ILE A 2 -26.47 14.53 6.71
C ILE A 2 -27.24 15.40 5.74
N PHE A 3 -28.35 14.89 5.23
CA PHE A 3 -29.28 15.61 4.38
C PHE A 3 -30.67 15.58 4.99
N ARG A 4 -31.36 16.72 4.99
CA ARG A 4 -32.77 16.83 5.38
C ARG A 4 -33.57 17.34 4.19
N ASP A 5 -34.58 16.61 3.78
CA ASP A 5 -35.44 16.95 2.63
C ASP A 5 -34.59 17.36 1.42
N SER A 6 -33.56 16.57 1.12
CA SER A 6 -32.57 16.77 0.04
C SER A 6 -31.58 17.94 0.25
N LEU A 7 -31.69 18.71 1.32
CA LEU A 7 -30.75 19.78 1.64
C LEU A 7 -29.69 19.31 2.61
N ARG A 8 -28.42 19.63 2.34
CA ARG A 8 -27.32 19.29 3.23
C ARG A 8 -27.38 20.10 4.53
N VAL A 9 -27.32 19.43 5.64
CA VAL A 9 -27.25 20.06 6.98
C VAL A 9 -25.78 20.22 7.35
N LEU A 10 -25.30 21.46 7.36
CA LEU A 10 -23.97 21.79 7.84
C LEU A 10 -23.95 21.80 9.39
N PRO A 11 -22.79 21.55 10.04
CA PRO A 11 -21.46 21.23 9.47
C PRO A 11 -21.21 19.72 9.31
N TYR A 12 -22.22 18.88 9.38
CA TYR A 12 -22.06 17.42 9.39
C TYR A 12 -21.39 16.91 8.10
N GLY A 13 -20.34 16.09 8.32
CA GLY A 13 -19.52 15.55 7.24
C GLY A 13 -18.42 16.51 6.74
N ARG A 14 -18.13 17.58 7.47
CA ARG A 14 -16.87 18.32 7.32
C ARG A 14 -15.77 17.63 8.10
N VAL A 15 -14.53 17.79 7.66
CA VAL A 15 -13.36 17.15 8.29
C VAL A 15 -13.13 17.62 9.73
N ASP A 16 -13.50 18.87 10.01
CA ASP A 16 -13.39 19.53 11.31
C ASP A 16 -14.57 19.24 12.24
N ASN A 17 -15.55 18.44 11.81
CA ASN A 17 -16.74 18.13 12.60
C ASN A 17 -16.89 16.63 12.84
N ASP A 18 -16.56 16.19 14.03
CA ASP A 18 -16.72 14.79 14.49
C ASP A 18 -17.99 14.59 15.35
N PHE A 19 -19.13 14.97 14.79
CA PHE A 19 -20.42 14.85 15.49
C PHE A 19 -20.70 13.43 16.00
N PHE A 20 -20.36 12.41 15.23
CA PHE A 20 -20.55 11.00 15.59
C PHE A 20 -19.42 10.41 16.43
N GLN A 21 -18.42 11.20 16.79
CA GLN A 21 -17.24 10.79 17.58
C GLN A 21 -16.48 9.62 16.92
N ILE A 22 -16.34 9.67 15.62
CA ILE A 22 -15.65 8.62 14.85
C ILE A 22 -14.15 8.64 15.16
N GLU A 23 -13.50 9.79 15.06
CA GLU A 23 -12.06 9.92 15.34
C GLU A 23 -11.79 9.82 16.84
N GLU A 24 -12.63 10.42 17.67
CA GLU A 24 -12.50 10.34 19.12
C GLU A 24 -12.54 8.88 19.62
N ARG A 25 -13.53 8.09 19.22
CA ARG A 25 -13.63 6.67 19.59
C ARG A 25 -12.48 5.84 19.03
N ARG A 26 -12.04 6.13 17.82
CA ARG A 26 -10.90 5.47 17.22
C ARG A 26 -9.61 5.72 17.98
N SER A 27 -9.42 6.92 18.54
CA SER A 27 -8.27 7.23 19.40
C SER A 27 -8.22 6.38 20.68
N TRP A 28 -9.38 5.98 21.20
CA TRP A 28 -9.45 5.10 22.38
C TRP A 28 -9.09 3.66 22.05
N ASN A 29 -9.63 3.12 20.94
CA ASN A 29 -9.36 1.75 20.49
C ASN A 29 -9.59 1.57 19.00
N ALA A 30 -8.53 1.70 18.21
CA ALA A 30 -8.59 1.59 16.74
C ALA A 30 -9.00 0.19 16.25
N GLY A 31 -8.80 -0.85 17.05
CA GLY A 31 -9.20 -2.21 16.72
C GLY A 31 -10.71 -2.43 16.80
N ARG A 32 -11.37 -1.80 17.78
CA ARG A 32 -12.82 -1.84 17.98
C ARG A 32 -13.55 -0.80 17.14
N TYR A 33 -13.03 0.43 17.14
CA TYR A 33 -13.60 1.56 16.38
C TYR A 33 -12.82 1.77 15.10
N TYR A 34 -13.02 0.88 14.15
CA TYR A 34 -12.28 0.78 12.89
C TYR A 34 -12.32 2.04 12.02
N TRP A 35 -13.45 2.74 12.06
CA TRP A 35 -13.76 3.84 11.15
C TRP A 35 -12.90 5.09 11.40
N SER A 36 -12.65 5.82 10.33
CA SER A 36 -11.99 7.12 10.34
C SER A 36 -12.73 8.04 9.37
N ASN A 37 -12.86 9.31 9.70
CA ASN A 37 -13.54 10.31 8.84
C ASN A 37 -12.94 10.39 7.43
N ARG A 38 -11.66 10.02 7.29
CA ARG A 38 -10.96 9.99 5.99
C ARG A 38 -11.26 8.74 5.16
N ARG A 39 -11.78 7.69 5.77
CA ARG A 39 -12.00 6.38 5.14
C ARG A 39 -13.45 6.01 5.00
N ILE A 40 -14.36 6.81 5.57
CA ILE A 40 -15.78 6.57 5.51
C ILE A 40 -16.42 7.59 4.57
N PHE A 41 -17.19 7.08 3.63
CA PHE A 41 -17.98 7.90 2.73
C PHE A 41 -19.44 7.43 2.78
N GLY A 42 -20.37 8.37 2.91
CA GLY A 42 -21.78 8.06 2.95
C GLY A 42 -22.63 9.27 3.37
N TYR A 43 -23.91 9.07 3.35
CA TYR A 43 -24.86 10.07 3.81
C TYR A 43 -26.01 9.44 4.58
N ILE A 44 -26.66 10.27 5.43
CA ILE A 44 -27.86 9.95 6.17
C ILE A 44 -28.93 10.90 5.64
N GLY A 45 -29.96 10.34 5.03
CA GLY A 45 -31.14 11.09 4.58
C GLY A 45 -32.22 11.07 5.67
N ILE A 46 -32.72 12.23 6.05
CA ILE A 46 -33.84 12.39 6.99
C ILE A 46 -34.89 13.32 6.37
N THR A 47 -36.15 13.14 6.76
CA THR A 47 -37.22 14.05 6.39
C THR A 47 -37.76 14.78 7.62
N GLN A 48 -38.16 16.01 7.46
CA GLN A 48 -38.73 16.78 8.53
C GLN A 48 -40.07 16.18 8.99
N SER A 49 -40.85 15.62 8.06
CA SER A 49 -42.14 15.00 8.36
C SER A 49 -42.02 13.80 9.31
N SER A 50 -41.00 12.97 9.14
CA SER A 50 -40.76 11.77 9.94
C SER A 50 -39.92 12.03 11.18
N ASN A 51 -39.19 13.15 11.24
CA ASN A 51 -38.23 13.47 12.30
C ASN A 51 -38.49 14.87 12.86
N LYS A 52 -39.72 15.13 13.31
CA LYS A 52 -40.16 16.46 13.77
C LYS A 52 -39.37 16.99 14.98
N GLU A 53 -38.91 16.09 15.85
CA GLU A 53 -38.13 16.44 17.04
C GLU A 53 -36.67 16.74 16.76
N LEU A 54 -36.17 16.37 15.59
CA LEU A 54 -34.81 16.67 15.17
C LEU A 54 -34.79 18.08 14.55
N LYS A 55 -34.67 19.10 15.38
CA LYS A 55 -34.78 20.52 14.99
C LYS A 55 -33.43 21.11 14.60
N ASP A 56 -33.42 21.90 13.52
CA ASP A 56 -32.24 22.65 13.11
C ASP A 56 -32.07 23.90 13.97
N LYS A 57 -30.83 24.32 14.17
CA LYS A 57 -30.52 25.63 14.73
C LYS A 57 -30.93 26.72 13.75
N SER A 58 -31.30 27.89 14.26
CA SER A 58 -31.73 29.06 13.45
C SER A 58 -30.69 29.46 12.41
N GLY A 59 -29.41 29.33 12.69
CA GLY A 59 -28.29 29.55 11.77
C GLY A 59 -28.01 28.43 10.79
N ARG A 60 -28.82 27.37 10.75
CA ARG A 60 -28.59 26.13 9.96
C ARG A 60 -27.23 25.47 10.20
N GLU A 61 -26.62 25.72 11.36
CA GLU A 61 -25.34 25.16 11.79
C GLU A 61 -25.53 23.89 12.65
N GLY A 62 -26.29 22.94 12.13
CA GLY A 62 -26.53 21.66 12.76
C GLY A 62 -27.83 21.62 13.57
N PHE A 63 -28.00 20.51 14.28
CA PHE A 63 -29.18 20.27 15.09
C PHE A 63 -29.10 20.96 16.46
N ILE A 64 -30.27 21.31 17.01
CA ILE A 64 -30.40 21.66 18.43
C ILE A 64 -30.01 20.42 19.25
N ARG A 65 -29.27 20.65 20.34
CA ARG A 65 -28.84 19.58 21.25
C ARG A 65 -29.98 19.08 22.12
N ASN A 66 -30.94 18.41 21.50
CA ASN A 66 -32.07 17.77 22.19
C ASN A 66 -31.89 16.24 22.27
N GLN A 67 -32.89 15.55 22.77
CA GLN A 67 -32.88 14.09 22.93
C GLN A 67 -32.80 13.41 21.56
N ALA A 68 -33.56 13.86 20.55
CA ALA A 68 -33.55 13.29 19.20
C ALA A 68 -32.16 13.35 18.53
N ALA A 69 -31.42 14.46 18.72
CA ALA A 69 -30.06 14.58 18.21
C ALA A 69 -29.08 13.64 18.93
N ARG A 70 -29.26 13.42 20.24
CA ARG A 70 -28.45 12.43 20.99
C ARG A 70 -28.75 11.00 20.57
N GLU A 71 -30.02 10.67 20.37
CA GLU A 71 -30.46 9.36 19.88
C GLU A 71 -29.90 9.06 18.49
N LEU A 72 -30.02 10.00 17.55
CA LEU A 72 -29.41 9.87 16.22
C LEU A 72 -27.92 9.59 16.32
N LYS A 73 -27.19 10.36 17.14
CA LYS A 73 -25.75 10.14 17.36
C LYS A 73 -25.49 8.74 17.90
N THR A 74 -26.25 8.28 18.86
CA THR A 74 -26.09 6.95 19.47
C THR A 74 -26.39 5.84 18.49
N ILE A 75 -27.47 5.93 17.73
CA ILE A 75 -27.86 4.93 16.72
C ILE A 75 -26.77 4.78 15.68
N ILE A 76 -26.29 5.88 15.10
CA ILE A 76 -25.25 5.82 14.08
C ILE A 76 -23.91 5.33 14.65
N SER A 77 -23.56 5.76 15.86
CA SER A 77 -22.34 5.28 16.51
C SER A 77 -22.37 3.79 16.81
N ASN A 78 -23.51 3.26 17.24
CA ASN A 78 -23.69 1.83 17.47
C ASN A 78 -23.67 1.04 16.17
N LEU A 79 -24.36 1.53 15.13
CA LEU A 79 -24.33 0.94 13.79
C LEU A 79 -22.89 0.84 13.25
N LEU A 80 -22.12 1.91 13.34
CA LEU A 80 -20.73 1.91 12.89
C LEU A 80 -19.87 0.93 13.70
N THR A 81 -20.11 0.82 15.01
CA THR A 81 -19.38 -0.13 15.86
C THR A 81 -19.73 -1.57 15.48
N GLU A 82 -21.00 -1.87 15.29
CA GLU A 82 -21.46 -3.20 14.89
C GLU A 82 -20.94 -3.61 13.50
N LEU A 83 -20.99 -2.70 12.54
CA LEU A 83 -20.40 -2.93 11.22
C LEU A 83 -18.89 -3.15 11.31
N ALA A 84 -18.18 -2.43 12.18
CA ALA A 84 -16.76 -2.65 12.41
C ALA A 84 -16.49 -4.04 13.00
N ASP A 85 -17.21 -4.42 14.05
CA ASP A 85 -17.04 -5.71 14.72
C ASP A 85 -17.36 -6.87 13.74
N ARG A 86 -18.39 -6.73 12.93
CA ARG A 86 -18.84 -7.79 12.02
C ARG A 86 -17.96 -7.95 10.77
N PHE A 87 -17.55 -6.85 10.14
CA PHE A 87 -16.93 -6.92 8.80
C PHE A 87 -15.49 -6.40 8.74
N PHE A 88 -15.09 -5.43 9.55
CA PHE A 88 -13.85 -4.68 9.33
C PHE A 88 -12.90 -4.63 10.51
N GLY A 89 -13.38 -4.82 11.73
CA GLY A 89 -12.60 -4.74 12.95
C GLY A 89 -11.63 -5.92 13.12
N SER A 90 -10.80 -5.84 14.14
CA SER A 90 -9.85 -6.91 14.48
C SER A 90 -10.54 -8.22 14.93
N ARG A 91 -11.81 -8.13 15.35
CA ARG A 91 -12.64 -9.26 15.75
C ARG A 91 -13.41 -9.93 14.62
N SER A 92 -13.50 -9.28 13.46
CA SER A 92 -14.22 -9.79 12.31
C SER A 92 -13.59 -11.09 11.80
N ASP A 93 -14.39 -12.13 11.66
CA ASP A 93 -13.93 -13.42 11.14
C ASP A 93 -13.70 -13.33 9.63
N ASP A 94 -14.54 -12.60 8.89
CA ASP A 94 -14.35 -12.31 7.45
C ASP A 94 -13.00 -11.64 7.18
N ARG A 95 -12.62 -10.70 8.06
CA ARG A 95 -11.32 -10.05 7.94
C ARG A 95 -10.16 -11.00 8.25
N LYS A 96 -10.29 -11.88 9.24
CA LYS A 96 -9.27 -12.86 9.58
C LYS A 96 -9.03 -13.80 8.39
N GLU A 97 -10.11 -14.31 7.81
CA GLU A 97 -10.04 -15.18 6.64
C GLU A 97 -9.37 -14.49 5.46
N LEU A 98 -9.78 -13.25 5.14
CA LEU A 98 -9.15 -12.46 4.08
C LEU A 98 -7.65 -12.24 4.33
N LEU A 99 -7.26 -11.92 5.58
CA LEU A 99 -5.85 -11.74 5.93
C LEU A 99 -5.04 -13.04 5.78
N GLU A 100 -5.62 -14.19 6.10
CA GLU A 100 -4.98 -15.48 5.87
C GLU A 100 -4.81 -15.78 4.38
N GLN A 101 -5.82 -15.52 3.57
CA GLN A 101 -5.74 -15.67 2.11
C GLN A 101 -4.62 -14.79 1.53
N VAL A 102 -4.57 -13.52 1.93
CA VAL A 102 -3.51 -12.59 1.49
C VAL A 102 -2.11 -13.06 1.96
N LYS A 103 -1.99 -13.62 3.16
CA LYS A 103 -0.71 -14.19 3.63
C LYS A 103 -0.28 -15.37 2.77
N ARG A 104 -1.17 -16.32 2.53
CA ARG A 104 -0.90 -17.49 1.68
C ARG A 104 -0.47 -17.07 0.27
N GLU A 105 -1.17 -16.12 -0.32
CA GLU A 105 -0.81 -15.60 -1.65
C GLU A 105 0.58 -14.94 -1.66
N LYS A 106 0.90 -14.14 -0.64
CA LYS A 106 2.24 -13.53 -0.51
C LYS A 106 3.34 -14.57 -0.34
N GLU A 107 3.10 -15.63 0.41
CA GLU A 107 4.06 -16.72 0.58
C GLU A 107 4.29 -17.48 -0.72
N LEU A 108 3.22 -17.79 -1.45
CA LEU A 108 3.31 -18.40 -2.78
C LEU A 108 4.10 -17.53 -3.77
N ARG A 109 3.82 -16.23 -3.80
CA ARG A 109 4.58 -15.30 -4.65
C ARG A 109 6.05 -15.22 -4.27
N LYS A 110 6.37 -15.20 -2.96
CA LYS A 110 7.76 -15.19 -2.48
C LYS A 110 8.49 -16.47 -2.87
N SER A 111 7.86 -17.63 -2.68
CA SER A 111 8.47 -18.92 -3.04
C SER A 111 8.70 -19.04 -4.54
N ALA A 112 7.74 -18.63 -5.38
CA ALA A 112 7.88 -18.59 -6.83
C ALA A 112 9.01 -17.65 -7.27
N GLN A 113 9.09 -16.46 -6.66
CA GLN A 113 10.17 -15.51 -6.95
C GLN A 113 11.55 -16.05 -6.55
N GLN A 114 11.64 -16.73 -5.39
CA GLN A 114 12.88 -17.37 -4.96
C GLN A 114 13.31 -18.51 -5.90
N GLN A 115 12.36 -19.31 -6.36
CA GLN A 115 12.64 -20.37 -7.33
C GLN A 115 13.13 -19.80 -8.68
N ALA A 116 12.45 -18.75 -9.18
CA ALA A 116 12.87 -18.06 -10.40
C ALA A 116 14.28 -17.47 -10.28
N ARG A 117 14.61 -16.84 -9.14
CA ARG A 117 15.97 -16.32 -8.88
C ARG A 117 17.01 -17.45 -8.84
N LYS A 118 16.71 -18.55 -8.18
CA LYS A 118 17.61 -19.70 -8.12
C LYS A 118 17.83 -20.33 -9.49
N SER A 119 16.80 -20.45 -10.32
CA SER A 119 16.92 -20.97 -11.69
C SER A 119 17.76 -20.04 -12.57
N THR A 120 17.51 -18.73 -12.51
CA THR A 120 18.31 -17.73 -13.25
C THR A 120 19.77 -17.74 -12.78
N GLN A 121 20.03 -17.86 -11.48
CA GLN A 121 21.40 -17.94 -10.98
C GLN A 121 22.12 -19.21 -11.42
N LYS A 122 21.42 -20.35 -11.46
CA LYS A 122 21.98 -21.60 -12.01
C LYS A 122 22.31 -21.48 -13.48
N SER A 123 21.38 -21.03 -14.32
CA SER A 123 21.61 -20.86 -15.75
C SER A 123 22.74 -19.86 -16.02
N PHE A 124 22.85 -18.77 -15.25
CA PHE A 124 23.95 -17.82 -15.36
C PHE A 124 25.30 -18.46 -14.98
N SER A 125 25.35 -19.25 -13.88
CA SER A 125 26.58 -19.94 -13.48
C SER A 125 27.03 -21.01 -14.48
N GLU A 126 26.08 -21.71 -15.10
CA GLU A 126 26.36 -22.67 -16.16
C GLU A 126 26.87 -21.97 -17.45
N ALA A 127 26.25 -20.86 -17.81
CA ALA A 127 26.71 -20.04 -18.93
C ALA A 127 28.14 -19.53 -18.73
N LEU A 128 28.47 -19.04 -17.53
CA LEU A 128 29.83 -18.63 -17.17
C LEU A 128 30.83 -19.80 -17.27
N LYS A 129 30.51 -20.97 -16.73
CA LYS A 129 31.36 -22.15 -16.80
C LYS A 129 31.66 -22.55 -18.26
N ASN A 130 30.66 -22.45 -19.14
CA ASN A 130 30.82 -22.79 -20.55
C ASN A 130 31.64 -21.74 -21.30
N GLN A 131 31.68 -20.49 -20.87
CA GLN A 131 32.48 -19.44 -21.50
C GLN A 131 33.90 -19.34 -20.95
N THR A 132 34.16 -19.84 -19.75
CA THR A 132 35.50 -19.81 -19.13
C THR A 132 36.61 -20.41 -20.08
N PRO A 133 36.39 -21.56 -20.72
CA PRO A 133 37.44 -22.11 -21.63
C PRO A 133 37.75 -21.21 -22.82
N VAL A 134 36.75 -20.50 -23.35
CA VAL A 134 36.92 -19.55 -24.49
C VAL A 134 37.70 -18.32 -24.04
N LEU A 135 37.43 -17.82 -22.85
CA LEU A 135 38.15 -16.69 -22.25
C LEU A 135 39.62 -17.08 -21.97
N ASP A 136 39.88 -18.25 -21.44
CA ASP A 136 41.23 -18.75 -21.18
C ASP A 136 42.01 -18.90 -22.49
N ALA A 137 41.41 -19.47 -23.53
CA ALA A 137 42.03 -19.60 -24.83
C ALA A 137 42.35 -18.25 -25.46
N SER A 138 41.45 -17.26 -25.32
CA SER A 138 41.69 -15.89 -25.83
C SER A 138 42.78 -15.19 -25.04
N LEU A 139 42.84 -15.36 -23.73
CA LEU A 139 43.91 -14.81 -22.87
C LEU A 139 45.28 -15.39 -23.26
N GLU A 140 45.37 -16.69 -23.49
CA GLU A 140 46.58 -17.35 -23.96
C GLU A 140 47.01 -16.84 -25.34
N ALA A 141 46.08 -16.63 -26.26
CA ALA A 141 46.36 -16.06 -27.57
C ALA A 141 46.94 -14.63 -27.47
N VAL A 142 46.35 -13.79 -26.60
CA VAL A 142 46.85 -12.42 -26.33
C VAL A 142 48.25 -12.46 -25.71
N LYS A 143 48.50 -13.34 -24.75
CA LYS A 143 49.85 -13.51 -24.17
C LYS A 143 50.89 -13.92 -25.24
N ARG A 144 50.55 -14.85 -26.13
CA ARG A 144 51.43 -15.28 -27.25
C ARG A 144 51.69 -14.13 -28.21
N LEU A 145 50.69 -13.32 -28.53
CA LEU A 145 50.88 -12.14 -29.37
C LEU A 145 51.80 -11.11 -28.71
N LYS A 146 51.59 -10.83 -27.40
CA LYS A 146 52.48 -9.94 -26.67
C LYS A 146 53.92 -10.43 -26.68
N THR A 147 54.17 -11.71 -26.43
CA THR A 147 55.53 -12.30 -26.44
C THR A 147 56.17 -12.24 -27.82
N LYS A 148 55.37 -12.31 -28.92
CA LYS A 148 55.88 -12.13 -30.28
C LYS A 148 56.23 -10.66 -30.55
N LEU A 149 55.41 -9.71 -30.12
CA LEU A 149 55.68 -8.28 -30.22
C LEU A 149 56.95 -7.88 -29.48
N ASP A 150 57.09 -8.33 -28.23
CA ASP A 150 58.27 -8.05 -27.38
C ASP A 150 59.55 -8.62 -28.04
N LYS A 151 59.46 -9.71 -28.78
CA LYS A 151 60.61 -10.29 -29.55
C LYS A 151 60.90 -9.53 -30.85
N THR A 152 59.92 -8.88 -31.46
CA THR A 152 60.07 -8.10 -32.69
C THR A 152 60.60 -6.71 -32.41
N ASP A 153 60.23 -6.09 -31.29
CA ASP A 153 60.74 -4.81 -30.85
C ASP A 153 62.23 -4.84 -30.43
N GLY A 154 62.74 -6.02 -30.07
CA GLY A 154 64.16 -6.25 -29.82
C GLY A 154 65.03 -6.38 -31.08
N SER A 155 64.44 -6.38 -32.26
CA SER A 155 65.13 -6.54 -33.54
C SER A 155 65.09 -5.30 -34.48
N LEU A 156 64.52 -4.18 -34.03
CA LEU A 156 64.60 -2.89 -34.68
C LEU A 156 65.87 -2.16 -34.23
N ASP A 157 66.99 -2.54 -34.79
CA ASP A 157 68.27 -1.82 -34.69
C ASP A 157 68.14 -0.50 -35.47
N LEU A 158 67.93 0.60 -34.71
CA LEU A 158 67.78 1.97 -35.25
C LEU A 158 69.08 2.63 -35.64
N ASN A 159 70.14 1.87 -35.82
CA ASN A 159 71.46 2.42 -36.17
C ASN A 159 71.76 2.53 -37.74
N GLY A 160 70.67 2.45 -38.54
CA GLY A 160 70.83 2.48 -40.03
C GLY A 160 70.33 3.75 -40.74
N PHE A 161 70.05 4.87 -40.03
CA PHE A 161 69.63 6.12 -40.71
C PHE A 161 70.33 7.35 -40.13
N VAL A 162 71.64 7.38 -40.35
CA VAL A 162 72.38 8.64 -40.39
C VAL A 162 73.46 8.52 -41.50
N GLU A 163 73.10 8.93 -42.68
CA GLU A 163 73.89 9.62 -43.63
C GLU A 163 72.97 10.43 -44.59
#